data_670ae20cd0c7338d030c2eef174254f4
#
_entry.id   670ae20cd0c7338d030c2eef174254f4
#
_cell.length_a   1.000
_cell.length_b   1.000
_cell.length_c   1.000
_cell.angle_alpha   90.00
_cell.angle_beta   90.00
_cell.angle_gamma   90.00
#
_symmetry.space_group_name_H-M   'P 1'
#
loop_
_entity.id
_entity.type
_entity.pdbx_description
1 polymer ?
#
loop_
_entity_poly.entity_id
_entity_poly.type
_entity_poly.pdbx_seq_one_letter_code
_entity_poly.pdbx_strand_id
1 'polypeptide(L)'
;MLKRAYAIPAQRARDKPFMHTDSMERPARRWKGFELSPFQVRAVEALEAGKNVLVGAPTGAGKTLVAEYAIERALQAGKRCVYTSPIKALSNQKYRDFKHAGLDVGLLTGDVTIQPRAQVLIMTTEILRNEIFE
;
A
#
# COMPACT_ATOMS: atom_id res chain seq x y z
N MET A 1 -9.75 -11.24 -7.14
CA MET A 1 -10.33 -9.88 -7.23
C MET A 1 -9.32 -8.87 -6.74
N LEU A 2 -8.77 -8.09 -7.66
CA LEU A 2 -7.79 -7.04 -7.36
C LEU A 2 -8.52 -5.85 -6.71
N LYS A 3 -8.32 -5.64 -5.42
CA LYS A 3 -8.75 -4.41 -4.77
C LYS A 3 -7.72 -3.33 -5.08
N ARG A 4 -8.08 -2.39 -5.92
CA ARG A 4 -7.23 -1.22 -6.22
C ARG A 4 -7.26 -0.26 -5.04
N ALA A 5 -6.09 0.20 -4.62
CA ALA A 5 -5.99 1.31 -3.69
C ALA A 5 -5.89 2.63 -4.47
N TYR A 6 -6.83 3.54 -4.25
CA TYR A 6 -6.86 4.87 -4.88
C TYR A 6 -6.74 5.96 -3.81
N ALA A 7 -5.97 7.02 -4.06
CA ALA A 7 -5.81 8.17 -3.16
C ALA A 7 -6.65 9.39 -3.60
N ILE A 8 -7.42 10.01 -2.75
CA ILE A 8 -8.13 11.28 -3.01
C ILE A 8 -7.13 12.43 -2.82
N PRO A 9 -7.03 13.41 -3.77
CA PRO A 9 -6.16 14.57 -3.57
C PRO A 9 -6.48 15.32 -2.29
N ALA A 10 -5.43 15.73 -1.57
CA ALA A 10 -5.54 16.42 -0.29
C ALA A 10 -6.36 17.72 -0.34
N GLN A 11 -6.62 18.27 -1.51
CA GLN A 11 -7.39 19.49 -1.70
C GLN A 11 -8.88 19.37 -1.36
N ARG A 12 -9.48 18.19 -1.52
CA ARG A 12 -10.88 17.97 -1.14
C ARG A 12 -11.11 17.77 0.37
N ALA A 13 -10.06 17.54 1.12
CA ALA A 13 -10.15 17.42 2.57
C ALA A 13 -10.26 18.77 3.29
N ARG A 14 -10.03 19.90 2.57
CA ARG A 14 -10.10 21.24 3.16
C ARG A 14 -11.51 21.81 3.26
N ASP A 15 -12.47 21.26 2.52
CA ASP A 15 -13.83 21.80 2.42
C ASP A 15 -14.84 21.13 3.36
N LYS A 16 -14.41 20.23 4.22
CA LYS A 16 -15.27 19.71 5.28
C LYS A 16 -15.12 20.61 6.51
N PRO A 17 -16.24 21.14 7.06
CA PRO A 17 -16.17 21.89 8.28
C PRO A 17 -15.48 21.04 9.35
N PHE A 18 -14.48 21.65 9.97
CA PHE A 18 -13.73 21.06 11.07
C PHE A 18 -14.73 20.83 12.23
N MET A 19 -15.30 19.67 12.29
CA MET A 19 -16.10 19.26 13.43
C MET A 19 -15.13 18.97 14.57
N HIS A 20 -15.02 19.89 15.50
CA HIS A 20 -14.54 19.59 16.84
C HIS A 20 -15.50 18.59 17.47
N THR A 21 -15.37 17.33 17.14
CA THR A 21 -15.94 16.28 17.95
C THR A 21 -14.93 16.01 19.06
N ASP A 22 -15.39 16.31 20.26
CA ASP A 22 -14.82 15.93 21.54
C ASP A 22 -13.44 15.29 21.49
N SER A 23 -12.50 16.01 22.08
CA SER A 23 -11.17 15.56 22.43
C SER A 23 -11.21 14.43 23.49
N MET A 24 -11.90 13.35 23.22
CA MET A 24 -11.50 12.09 23.75
C MET A 24 -10.23 11.71 22.98
N GLU A 25 -9.11 11.97 23.61
CA GLU A 25 -7.80 11.56 23.13
C GLU A 25 -7.87 10.07 22.84
N ARG A 26 -8.12 9.74 21.57
CA ARG A 26 -7.93 8.37 21.12
C ARG A 26 -6.45 8.07 21.32
N PRO A 27 -6.11 6.97 22.01
CA PRO A 27 -4.71 6.61 22.18
C PRO A 27 -4.04 6.57 20.81
N ALA A 28 -2.84 7.15 20.72
CA ALA A 28 -2.06 7.17 19.48
C ALA A 28 -1.94 5.76 18.93
N ARG A 29 -2.33 5.55 17.68
CA ARG A 29 -2.22 4.25 17.03
C ARG A 29 -0.77 4.05 16.59
N ARG A 30 -0.22 2.89 16.95
CA ARG A 30 1.14 2.48 16.58
C ARG A 30 1.13 1.21 15.74
N TRP A 31 2.09 1.13 14.84
CA TRP A 31 2.35 -0.05 14.05
C TRP A 31 3.85 -0.22 13.86
N LYS A 32 4.38 -1.40 14.18
CA LYS A 32 5.82 -1.72 14.15
C LYS A 32 6.69 -0.66 14.86
N GLY A 33 6.24 -0.14 15.98
CA GLY A 33 6.96 0.85 16.77
C GLY A 33 6.82 2.30 16.28
N PHE A 34 6.13 2.53 15.16
CA PHE A 34 5.88 3.88 14.64
C PHE A 34 4.51 4.38 15.05
N GLU A 35 4.44 5.61 15.54
CA GLU A 35 3.19 6.29 15.74
C GLU A 35 2.62 6.73 14.39
N LEU A 36 1.37 6.36 14.12
CA LEU A 36 0.74 6.67 12.85
C LEU A 36 0.25 8.12 12.83
N SER A 37 0.55 8.83 11.76
CA SER A 37 -0.01 10.16 11.49
C SER A 37 -1.51 10.08 11.18
N PRO A 38 -2.26 11.20 11.26
CA PRO A 38 -3.71 11.18 11.03
C PRO A 38 -4.14 10.55 9.69
N PHE A 39 -3.42 10.83 8.60
CA PHE A 39 -3.76 10.24 7.31
C PHE A 39 -3.48 8.73 7.26
N GLN A 40 -2.43 8.28 7.92
CA GLN A 40 -2.09 6.86 8.03
C GLN A 40 -3.16 6.10 8.82
N VAL A 41 -3.62 6.66 9.93
CA VAL A 41 -4.70 6.07 10.74
C VAL A 41 -5.97 5.93 9.89
N ARG A 42 -6.37 6.96 9.18
CA ARG A 42 -7.56 6.91 8.30
C ARG A 42 -7.43 5.88 7.19
N ALA A 43 -6.26 5.78 6.58
CA ALA A 43 -6.00 4.79 5.54
C ALA A 43 -6.07 3.37 6.08
N VAL A 44 -5.46 3.13 7.23
CA VAL A 44 -5.46 1.82 7.91
C VAL A 44 -6.88 1.41 8.32
N GLU A 45 -7.64 2.32 8.91
CA GLU A 45 -9.05 2.05 9.29
C GLU A 45 -9.91 1.73 8.06
N ALA A 46 -9.71 2.43 6.95
CA ALA A 46 -10.42 2.15 5.70
C ALA A 46 -10.06 0.77 5.12
N LEU A 47 -8.79 0.38 5.19
CA LEU A 47 -8.34 -0.95 4.81
C LEU A 47 -8.97 -2.04 5.68
N GLU A 48 -9.03 -1.82 6.99
CA GLU A 48 -9.66 -2.73 7.94
C GLU A 48 -11.16 -2.89 7.68
N ALA A 49 -11.82 -1.84 7.21
CA ALA A 49 -13.21 -1.86 6.82
C ALA A 49 -13.44 -2.51 5.43
N GLY A 50 -12.40 -3.01 4.78
CA GLY A 50 -12.47 -3.64 3.46
C GLY A 50 -12.64 -2.65 2.31
N LYS A 51 -12.39 -1.37 2.54
CA LYS A 51 -12.53 -0.33 1.52
C LYS A 51 -11.27 -0.20 0.66
N ASN A 52 -11.45 0.29 -0.55
CA ASN A 52 -10.34 0.76 -1.38
C ASN A 52 -9.81 2.08 -0.81
N VAL A 53 -8.50 2.24 -0.81
CA VAL A 53 -7.85 3.42 -0.23
C VAL A 53 -6.94 4.06 -1.27
N LEU A 54 -7.09 5.36 -1.44
CA LEU A 54 -6.20 6.20 -2.22
C LEU A 54 -5.49 7.17 -1.26
N VAL A 55 -4.17 7.22 -1.27
CA VAL A 55 -3.37 8.10 -0.41
C VAL A 55 -2.65 9.15 -1.25
N GLY A 56 -3.08 10.41 -1.15
CA GLY A 56 -2.38 11.56 -1.72
C GLY A 56 -1.67 12.33 -0.61
N ALA A 57 -0.38 12.13 -0.50
CA ALA A 57 0.45 12.84 0.48
C ALA A 57 1.77 13.25 -0.18
N PRO A 58 2.45 14.31 0.33
CA PRO A 58 3.75 14.70 -0.19
C PRO A 58 4.77 13.57 -0.08
N THR A 59 5.79 13.60 -0.95
CA THR A 59 6.94 12.70 -0.87
C THR A 59 7.59 12.80 0.52
N GLY A 60 7.89 11.67 1.14
CA GLY A 60 8.46 11.62 2.50
C GLY A 60 7.45 11.66 3.64
N ALA A 61 6.14 11.74 3.34
CA ALA A 61 5.10 11.76 4.37
C ALA A 61 4.72 10.39 4.94
N GLY A 62 5.37 9.30 4.51
CA GLY A 62 5.12 7.96 5.01
C GLY A 62 4.01 7.18 4.29
N LYS A 63 3.77 7.47 3.00
CA LYS A 63 2.80 6.73 2.17
C LYS A 63 3.13 5.23 2.07
N THR A 64 4.40 4.89 2.03
CA THR A 64 4.89 3.52 1.93
C THR A 64 4.43 2.65 3.10
N LEU A 65 4.31 3.22 4.29
CA LEU A 65 3.83 2.51 5.47
C LEU A 65 2.40 1.96 5.26
N VAL A 66 1.53 2.74 4.61
CA VAL A 66 0.16 2.31 4.30
C VAL A 66 0.17 1.10 3.36
N ALA A 67 1.03 1.12 2.34
CA ALA A 67 1.20 0.00 1.42
C ALA A 67 1.73 -1.25 2.14
N GLU A 68 2.73 -1.10 2.98
CA GLU A 68 3.29 -2.21 3.78
C GLU A 68 2.24 -2.81 4.73
N TYR A 69 1.44 -1.99 5.37
CA TYR A 69 0.34 -2.44 6.21
C TYR A 69 -0.68 -3.25 5.41
N ALA A 70 -1.06 -2.77 4.23
CA ALA A 70 -2.01 -3.46 3.36
C ALA A 70 -1.49 -4.82 2.91
N ILE A 71 -0.20 -4.90 2.57
CA ILE A 71 0.46 -6.15 2.18
C ILE A 71 0.43 -7.15 3.35
N GLU A 72 0.88 -6.73 4.51
CA GLU A 72 0.94 -7.60 5.68
C GLU A 72 -0.45 -8.12 6.07
N ARG A 73 -1.45 -7.25 6.03
CA ARG A 73 -2.83 -7.63 6.29
C ARG A 73 -3.36 -8.66 5.28
N ALA A 74 -3.05 -8.49 4.00
CA ALA A 74 -3.46 -9.44 2.98
C ALA A 74 -2.79 -10.80 3.16
N LEU A 75 -1.51 -10.82 3.52
CA LEU A 75 -0.78 -12.05 3.80
C LEU A 75 -1.35 -12.78 5.01
N GLN A 76 -1.69 -12.07 6.08
CA GLN A 76 -2.34 -12.65 7.27
C GLN A 76 -3.70 -13.24 6.93
N ALA A 77 -4.40 -12.71 5.96
CA ALA A 77 -5.69 -13.23 5.46
C ALA A 77 -5.51 -14.37 4.44
N GLY A 78 -4.30 -14.83 4.18
CA GLY A 78 -4.00 -15.87 3.19
C GLY A 78 -4.16 -15.43 1.74
N LYS A 79 -4.15 -14.13 1.47
CA LYS A 79 -4.33 -13.57 0.13
C LYS A 79 -3.01 -13.21 -0.51
N ARG A 80 -2.96 -13.29 -1.84
CA ARG A 80 -1.82 -12.78 -2.60
C ARG A 80 -1.92 -11.27 -2.76
N CYS A 81 -0.76 -10.61 -2.76
CA CYS A 81 -0.61 -9.20 -3.05
C CYS A 81 0.08 -8.97 -4.37
N VAL A 82 -0.37 -7.97 -5.10
CA VAL A 82 0.33 -7.46 -6.27
C VAL A 82 0.72 -6.00 -5.99
N TYR A 83 2.00 -5.73 -6.03
CA TYR A 83 2.56 -4.38 -5.90
C TYR A 83 3.00 -3.89 -7.27
N THR A 84 2.49 -2.76 -7.72
CA THR A 84 2.84 -2.21 -9.03
C THR A 84 3.55 -0.88 -8.92
N SER A 85 4.53 -0.69 -9.79
CA SER A 85 5.24 0.56 -9.97
C SER A 85 5.42 0.83 -11.47
N PRO A 86 5.27 2.08 -11.93
CA PRO A 86 5.48 2.41 -13.34
C PRO A 86 6.96 2.40 -13.74
N ILE A 87 7.89 2.38 -12.77
CA ILE A 87 9.32 2.50 -13.00
C ILE A 87 10.01 1.20 -12.60
N LYS A 88 10.72 0.59 -13.56
CA LYS A 88 11.46 -0.66 -13.35
C LYS A 88 12.48 -0.60 -12.22
N ALA A 89 13.24 0.50 -12.09
CA ALA A 89 14.22 0.66 -11.02
C ALA A 89 13.58 0.64 -9.63
N LEU A 90 12.40 1.26 -9.47
CA LEU A 90 11.63 1.23 -8.22
C LEU A 90 11.08 -0.17 -7.93
N SER A 91 10.63 -0.90 -8.93
CA SER A 91 10.19 -2.29 -8.77
C SER A 91 11.33 -3.18 -8.29
N ASN A 92 12.53 -3.05 -8.88
CA ASN A 92 13.71 -3.79 -8.46
C ASN A 92 14.12 -3.45 -7.02
N GLN A 93 14.06 -2.18 -6.63
CA GLN A 93 14.36 -1.75 -5.27
C GLN A 93 13.37 -2.32 -4.25
N LYS A 94 12.08 -2.24 -4.54
CA LYS A 94 11.04 -2.81 -3.66
C LYS A 94 11.15 -4.32 -3.52
N TYR A 95 11.51 -5.02 -4.58
CA TYR A 95 11.79 -6.44 -4.51
C TYR A 95 12.91 -6.75 -3.51
N ARG A 96 14.01 -6.01 -3.57
CA ARG A 96 15.12 -6.17 -2.62
C ARG A 96 14.69 -5.86 -1.19
N ASP A 97 13.97 -4.75 -0.99
CA ASP A 97 13.50 -4.33 0.32
C ASP A 97 12.59 -5.39 0.96
N PHE A 98 11.63 -5.92 0.22
CA PHE A 98 10.70 -6.93 0.72
C PHE A 98 11.39 -8.27 0.95
N LYS A 99 12.35 -8.63 0.12
CA LYS A 99 13.15 -9.84 0.33
C LYS A 99 14.00 -9.75 1.60
N HIS A 100 14.61 -8.60 1.87
CA HIS A 100 15.32 -8.34 3.12
C HIS A 100 14.41 -8.39 4.34
N ALA A 101 13.17 -7.98 4.20
CA ALA A 101 12.17 -8.06 5.27
C ALA A 101 11.67 -9.50 5.53
N GLY A 102 12.14 -10.48 4.78
CA GLY A 102 11.77 -11.89 4.96
C GLY A 102 10.45 -12.28 4.31
N LEU A 103 9.90 -11.46 3.41
CA LEU A 103 8.66 -11.76 2.69
C LEU A 103 8.92 -12.75 1.54
N ASP A 104 7.92 -13.58 1.27
CA ASP A 104 7.86 -14.38 0.05
C ASP A 104 7.49 -13.48 -1.12
N VAL A 105 8.49 -13.01 -1.86
CA VAL A 105 8.36 -12.01 -2.89
C VAL A 105 8.89 -12.46 -4.23
N GLY A 106 8.17 -12.15 -5.29
CA GLY A 106 8.57 -12.32 -6.67
C GLY A 106 8.64 -11.00 -7.42
N LEU A 107 9.30 -11.01 -8.56
CA LEU A 107 9.46 -9.85 -9.42
C LEU A 107 9.11 -10.20 -10.87
N LEU A 108 8.28 -9.41 -11.48
CA LEU A 108 7.89 -9.58 -12.87
C LEU A 108 8.01 -8.23 -13.61
N THR A 109 9.02 -8.12 -14.44
CA THR A 109 9.25 -7.00 -15.34
C THR A 109 9.35 -7.50 -16.77
N GLY A 110 9.53 -6.60 -17.75
CA GLY A 110 9.65 -6.99 -19.16
C GLY A 110 10.81 -7.96 -19.45
N ASP A 111 11.88 -7.92 -18.66
CA ASP A 111 13.11 -8.70 -18.86
C ASP A 111 13.46 -9.62 -17.69
N VAL A 112 12.71 -9.58 -16.58
CA VAL A 112 13.01 -10.40 -15.40
C VAL A 112 11.75 -11.07 -14.89
N THR A 113 11.86 -12.37 -14.63
CA THR A 113 10.82 -13.16 -13.96
C THR A 113 11.46 -13.93 -12.81
N ILE A 114 11.10 -13.58 -11.58
CA ILE A 114 11.58 -14.23 -10.35
C ILE A 114 10.37 -14.64 -9.54
N GLN A 115 10.24 -15.93 -9.23
CA GLN A 115 9.18 -16.50 -8.40
C GLN A 115 7.77 -15.92 -8.67
N PRO A 116 7.22 -16.12 -9.88
CA PRO A 116 5.93 -15.49 -10.24
C PRO A 116 4.74 -15.99 -9.42
N ARG A 117 4.91 -17.06 -8.63
CA ARG A 117 3.90 -17.62 -7.74
C ARG A 117 4.05 -17.17 -6.28
N ALA A 118 4.98 -16.29 -5.98
CA ALA A 118 5.17 -15.76 -4.64
C ALA A 118 3.90 -15.08 -4.10
N GLN A 119 3.78 -15.02 -2.78
CA GLN A 119 2.63 -14.38 -2.13
C GLN A 119 2.56 -12.89 -2.40
N VAL A 120 3.71 -12.22 -2.48
CA VAL A 120 3.81 -10.83 -2.90
C VAL A 120 4.50 -10.79 -4.26
N LEU A 121 3.81 -10.31 -5.27
CA LEU A 121 4.37 -10.17 -6.60
C LEU A 121 4.52 -8.70 -6.96
N ILE A 122 5.76 -8.28 -7.15
CA ILE A 122 6.08 -6.94 -7.62
C ILE A 122 6.16 -6.97 -9.14
N MET A 123 5.48 -6.05 -9.79
CA MET A 123 5.53 -5.94 -11.23
C MET A 123 5.47 -4.50 -11.69
N THR A 124 5.98 -4.24 -12.88
CA THR A 124 5.73 -2.95 -13.54
C THR A 124 4.27 -2.83 -13.95
N THR A 125 3.76 -1.61 -13.97
CA THR A 125 2.36 -1.35 -14.33
C THR A 125 2.01 -1.86 -15.74
N GLU A 126 2.97 -1.83 -16.64
CA GLU A 126 2.85 -2.35 -18.00
C GLU A 126 2.55 -3.86 -18.03
N ILE A 127 3.23 -4.64 -17.21
CA ILE A 127 2.99 -6.07 -17.08
C ILE A 127 1.61 -6.35 -16.48
N LEU A 128 1.22 -5.62 -15.45
CA LEU A 128 -0.12 -5.76 -14.87
C LEU A 128 -1.21 -5.51 -15.90
N ARG A 129 -1.04 -4.50 -16.75
CA ARG A 129 -1.96 -4.21 -17.84
C ARG A 129 -2.12 -5.40 -18.78
N ASN A 130 -1.02 -6.03 -19.18
CA ASN A 130 -1.04 -7.18 -20.07
C ASN A 130 -1.72 -8.39 -19.42
N GLU A 131 -1.47 -8.64 -18.12
CA GLU A 131 -2.07 -9.74 -17.38
C GLU A 131 -3.59 -9.58 -17.17
N ILE A 132 -4.08 -8.36 -17.05
CA ILE A 132 -5.52 -8.09 -16.84
C ILE A 132 -6.32 -8.22 -18.14
N PHE A 133 -5.72 -7.91 -19.30
CA PHE A 133 -6.42 -7.84 -20.57
C PHE A 133 -6.20 -9.05 -21.49
N GLU A 134 -5.47 -10.04 -21.05
CA GLU A 134 -5.36 -11.34 -21.75
C GLU A 134 -6.43 -12.33 -21.36
#